data_2ad5da34e665a614d8ad0faed0fbc292
#
_entry.id   2ad5da34e665a614d8ad0faed0fbc292
#
_cell.length_a   1.000
_cell.length_b   1.000
_cell.length_c   1.000
_cell.angle_alpha   90.00
_cell.angle_beta   90.00
_cell.angle_gamma   90.00
#
_symmetry.space_group_name_H-M   'P 1'
#
loop_
_entity.id
_entity.type
_entity.pdbx_description
1 polymer ?
#
loop_
_entity_poly.entity_id
_entity_poly.type
_entity_poly.pdbx_seq_one_letter_code
_entity_poly.pdbx_strand_id
1 'polypeptide(L)'
;MTETLVNNRAACWGERRVRTMLASIKGFWKVCRYGDLYMVLAALAAQSINISVGFCQGFSAVLLPQYTHEHPAITYEQASWIASLGVISNPIGALLGGMMVDVLGRRLLLQSIVLPNLVGWLVIAFSDNYVFLCIGRFITGFTIGMSTVSYIYVAEITTPEKRGVLSALGPGLVSTGIFIVYFLGAFVNWRKVAAICAGVSILTPFLMYFVPESPLWLASKGQMKEAYTAMFWLRQNNNTAQQELVEFTKDRKVGETMTFRQKLQLFKRRSVLKPFALLIIFFIFQEMSGIYVILYYAVDFFKSVGTSINEFTASIIVGGVRVFMGAVGACLINSFRRKTLAATSGLLLGVAMLGAAVCDSLNGPPLVKLACVLLHVSFSMVGFLQLPWIMSGELYPQDIRGLMSGVTSCCAYILIFFNIKTYPQLENLISSNGTLYLFGVCALLGAAYCLFFLPETKGKTLNEIMKQFDEKKDVDPEAGYMKEKPESKDSKPVQRRHSAGATVSLEKKGEDN
;
A
#
# COMPACT_ATOMS: atom_id res chain seq x y z
N MET A 1 21.96 39.20 -19.89
CA MET A 1 21.58 38.12 -20.85
C MET A 1 21.51 36.73 -20.18
N THR A 2 22.17 36.46 -19.10
CA THR A 2 22.13 35.19 -18.34
C THR A 2 20.93 35.06 -17.41
N GLU A 3 20.42 36.13 -16.79
CA GLU A 3 19.25 36.08 -15.89
C GLU A 3 17.92 35.87 -16.63
N THR A 4 17.79 36.42 -17.84
CA THR A 4 16.58 36.21 -18.69
C THR A 4 16.48 34.78 -19.21
N LEU A 5 17.59 34.07 -19.41
CA LEU A 5 17.61 32.65 -19.82
C LEU A 5 17.29 31.71 -18.66
N VAL A 6 17.64 32.06 -17.43
CA VAL A 6 17.33 31.27 -16.22
C VAL A 6 15.85 31.41 -15.87
N ASN A 7 15.28 32.63 -15.94
CA ASN A 7 13.86 32.87 -15.69
C ASN A 7 12.96 32.23 -16.76
N ASN A 8 13.34 32.25 -18.04
CA ASN A 8 12.58 31.54 -19.08
C ASN A 8 12.65 30.02 -18.97
N ARG A 9 13.77 29.44 -18.47
CA ARG A 9 13.84 28.01 -18.18
C ARG A 9 12.98 27.63 -16.98
N ALA A 10 12.95 28.43 -15.91
CA ALA A 10 12.13 28.18 -14.73
C ALA A 10 10.62 28.29 -15.05
N ALA A 11 10.21 29.28 -15.83
CA ALA A 11 8.84 29.44 -16.30
C ALA A 11 8.40 28.28 -17.22
N CYS A 12 9.25 27.87 -18.15
CA CYS A 12 8.98 26.74 -19.05
C CYS A 12 8.95 25.38 -18.28
N TRP A 13 9.71 25.26 -17.18
CA TRP A 13 9.64 24.10 -16.26
C TRP A 13 8.35 24.09 -15.44
N GLY A 14 7.89 25.24 -14.98
CA GLY A 14 6.63 25.39 -14.26
C GLY A 14 5.42 25.05 -15.15
N GLU A 15 5.36 25.62 -16.35
CA GLU A 15 4.29 25.34 -17.31
C GLU A 15 4.25 23.87 -17.77
N ARG A 16 5.40 23.24 -18.04
CA ARG A 16 5.43 21.80 -18.34
C ARG A 16 4.90 20.97 -17.17
N ARG A 17 5.24 21.30 -15.92
CA ARG A 17 4.76 20.59 -14.74
C ARG A 17 3.27 20.76 -14.53
N VAL A 18 2.73 21.97 -14.70
CA VAL A 18 1.29 22.25 -14.61
C VAL A 18 0.54 21.53 -15.75
N ARG A 19 1.05 21.55 -16.98
CA ARG A 19 0.48 20.77 -18.09
C ARG A 19 0.53 19.27 -17.85
N THR A 20 1.59 18.75 -17.22
CA THR A 20 1.69 17.33 -16.86
C THR A 20 0.71 16.99 -15.73
N MET A 21 0.51 17.88 -14.76
CA MET A 21 -0.46 17.71 -13.68
C MET A 21 -1.91 17.76 -14.21
N LEU A 22 -2.23 18.71 -15.09
CA LEU A 22 -3.52 18.79 -15.79
C LEU A 22 -3.76 17.60 -16.74
N ALA A 23 -2.69 17.11 -17.39
CA ALA A 23 -2.75 15.88 -18.19
C ALA A 23 -2.98 14.64 -17.32
N SER A 24 -2.52 14.64 -16.07
CA SER A 24 -2.76 13.54 -15.11
C SER A 24 -4.17 13.56 -14.56
N ILE A 25 -4.74 14.73 -14.29
CA ILE A 25 -6.15 14.86 -13.94
C ILE A 25 -7.03 14.43 -15.14
N LYS A 26 -6.68 14.85 -16.35
CA LYS A 26 -7.30 14.32 -17.58
C LYS A 26 -7.03 12.83 -17.79
N GLY A 27 -5.89 12.32 -17.33
CA GLY A 27 -5.53 10.89 -17.32
C GLY A 27 -6.41 10.08 -16.37
N PHE A 28 -6.74 10.61 -15.20
CA PHE A 28 -7.69 9.99 -14.26
C PHE A 28 -9.07 9.83 -14.92
N TRP A 29 -9.56 10.85 -15.63
CA TRP A 29 -10.81 10.75 -16.40
C TRP A 29 -10.68 9.88 -17.67
N LYS A 30 -9.48 9.74 -18.26
CA LYS A 30 -9.22 8.77 -19.34
C LYS A 30 -9.17 7.32 -18.87
N VAL A 31 -8.92 7.07 -17.57
CA VAL A 31 -8.99 5.72 -16.96
C VAL A 31 -10.41 5.16 -17.00
N CYS A 32 -11.43 6.01 -17.12
CA CYS A 32 -12.83 5.62 -17.28
C CYS A 32 -13.27 5.40 -18.76
N ARG A 33 -12.37 4.97 -19.65
CA ARG A 33 -12.82 4.44 -20.94
C ARG A 33 -13.59 3.15 -20.72
N TYR A 34 -14.64 2.92 -21.51
CA TYR A 34 -15.57 1.79 -21.38
C TYR A 34 -14.89 0.41 -21.18
N GLY A 35 -13.70 0.18 -21.76
CA GLY A 35 -12.94 -1.06 -21.61
C GLY A 35 -12.21 -1.24 -20.27
N ASP A 36 -12.10 -0.19 -19.43
CA ASP A 36 -11.35 -0.24 -18.17
C ASP A 36 -12.26 -0.22 -16.94
N LEU A 37 -13.55 0.03 -17.14
CA LEU A 37 -14.53 0.19 -16.07
C LEU A 37 -14.57 -1.03 -15.13
N TYR A 38 -14.57 -2.22 -15.68
CA TYR A 38 -14.62 -3.46 -14.91
C TYR A 38 -13.36 -3.65 -14.03
N MET A 39 -12.18 -3.31 -14.56
CA MET A 39 -10.94 -3.34 -13.80
C MET A 39 -10.95 -2.32 -12.65
N VAL A 40 -11.48 -1.11 -12.89
CA VAL A 40 -11.62 -0.06 -11.86
C VAL A 40 -12.62 -0.50 -10.78
N LEU A 41 -13.77 -1.05 -11.18
CA LEU A 41 -14.78 -1.58 -10.26
C LEU A 41 -14.21 -2.72 -9.39
N ALA A 42 -13.47 -3.64 -10.00
CA ALA A 42 -12.80 -4.72 -9.28
C ALA A 42 -11.77 -4.20 -8.27
N ALA A 43 -10.98 -3.20 -8.67
CA ALA A 43 -10.01 -2.57 -7.78
C ALA A 43 -10.69 -1.83 -6.62
N LEU A 44 -11.78 -1.09 -6.87
CA LEU A 44 -12.56 -0.41 -5.83
C LEU A 44 -13.21 -1.41 -4.88
N ALA A 45 -13.78 -2.50 -5.39
CA ALA A 45 -14.37 -3.56 -4.58
C ALA A 45 -13.33 -4.18 -3.64
N ALA A 46 -12.14 -4.53 -4.14
CA ALA A 46 -11.07 -5.10 -3.32
C ALA A 46 -10.51 -4.10 -2.31
N GLN A 47 -10.36 -2.83 -2.70
CA GLN A 47 -9.83 -1.79 -1.83
C GLN A 47 -10.84 -1.28 -0.80
N SER A 48 -12.12 -1.59 -0.91
CA SER A 48 -13.16 -1.16 0.05
C SER A 48 -12.87 -1.64 1.48
N ILE A 49 -12.17 -2.76 1.66
CA ILE A 49 -11.70 -3.23 2.99
C ILE A 49 -10.85 -2.18 3.71
N ASN A 50 -10.17 -1.32 2.98
CA ASN A 50 -9.32 -0.28 3.55
C ASN A 50 -10.12 0.83 4.27
N ILE A 51 -11.42 0.95 4.02
CA ILE A 51 -12.30 1.80 4.84
C ILE A 51 -12.34 1.27 6.28
N SER A 52 -12.49 -0.05 6.45
CA SER A 52 -12.47 -0.70 7.77
C SER A 52 -11.09 -0.58 8.45
N VAL A 53 -10.00 -0.62 7.68
CA VAL A 53 -8.66 -0.29 8.20
C VAL A 53 -8.63 1.12 8.77
N GLY A 54 -9.16 2.09 8.04
CA GLY A 54 -9.28 3.48 8.48
C GLY A 54 -10.13 3.63 9.74
N PHE A 55 -11.24 2.91 9.84
CA PHE A 55 -12.07 2.89 11.03
C PHE A 55 -11.28 2.48 12.27
N CYS A 56 -10.57 1.36 12.21
CA CYS A 56 -9.82 0.86 13.36
C CYS A 56 -8.65 1.79 13.73
N GLN A 57 -7.95 2.38 12.75
CA GLN A 57 -6.86 3.33 13.01
C GLN A 57 -7.37 4.62 13.66
N GLY A 58 -8.46 5.20 13.15
CA GLY A 58 -9.04 6.44 13.69
C GLY A 58 -9.81 6.25 14.99
N PHE A 59 -10.33 5.06 15.25
CA PHE A 59 -11.23 4.81 16.37
C PHE A 59 -10.61 5.04 17.75
N SER A 60 -9.31 4.81 17.91
CA SER A 60 -8.60 5.05 19.17
C SER A 60 -8.69 6.52 19.60
N ALA A 61 -8.56 7.45 18.68
CA ALA A 61 -8.64 8.88 18.96
C ALA A 61 -10.04 9.34 19.42
N VAL A 62 -11.09 8.63 19.02
CA VAL A 62 -12.47 8.89 19.47
C VAL A 62 -12.77 8.14 20.76
N LEU A 63 -12.36 6.87 20.83
CA LEU A 63 -12.64 5.99 21.97
C LEU A 63 -12.00 6.49 23.26
N LEU A 64 -10.70 6.81 23.23
CA LEU A 64 -9.94 7.11 24.45
C LEU A 64 -10.53 8.29 25.24
N PRO A 65 -10.76 9.48 24.65
CA PRO A 65 -11.33 10.60 25.39
C PRO A 65 -12.72 10.32 25.96
N GLN A 66 -13.59 9.66 25.17
CA GLN A 66 -14.94 9.34 25.62
C GLN A 66 -14.94 8.25 26.71
N TYR A 67 -14.12 7.20 26.55
CA TYR A 67 -14.03 6.10 27.51
C TYR A 67 -13.40 6.53 28.85
N THR A 68 -12.35 7.36 28.83
CA THR A 68 -11.74 7.91 30.05
C THR A 68 -12.68 8.86 30.79
N HIS A 69 -13.54 9.58 30.07
CA HIS A 69 -14.58 10.39 30.69
C HIS A 69 -15.67 9.53 31.36
N GLU A 70 -16.10 8.41 30.72
CA GLU A 70 -17.07 7.47 31.29
C GLU A 70 -16.48 6.68 32.49
N HIS A 71 -15.18 6.38 32.45
CA HIS A 71 -14.45 5.57 33.46
C HIS A 71 -13.22 6.30 34.02
N PRO A 72 -13.38 7.27 34.95
CA PRO A 72 -12.27 8.08 35.48
C PRO A 72 -11.21 7.26 36.22
N ALA A 73 -11.53 6.04 36.67
CA ALA A 73 -10.62 5.14 37.38
C ALA A 73 -9.63 4.40 36.47
N ILE A 74 -9.72 4.58 35.15
CA ILE A 74 -8.82 3.90 34.23
C ILE A 74 -7.40 4.45 34.36
N THR A 75 -6.42 3.55 34.46
CA THR A 75 -5.01 3.95 34.52
C THR A 75 -4.50 4.35 33.12
N TYR A 76 -3.50 5.22 33.13
CA TYR A 76 -2.81 5.62 31.88
C TYR A 76 -2.27 4.42 31.09
N GLU A 77 -1.79 3.39 31.77
CA GLU A 77 -1.32 2.15 31.16
C GLU A 77 -2.44 1.39 30.47
N GLN A 78 -3.61 1.29 31.09
CA GLN A 78 -4.79 0.66 30.49
C GLN A 78 -5.26 1.42 29.25
N ALA A 79 -5.29 2.75 29.28
CA ALA A 79 -5.61 3.56 28.11
C ALA A 79 -4.63 3.33 26.95
N SER A 80 -3.33 3.26 27.25
CA SER A 80 -2.28 2.93 26.27
C SER A 80 -2.45 1.53 25.66
N TRP A 81 -2.88 0.53 26.46
CA TRP A 81 -3.21 -0.81 25.95
C TRP A 81 -4.42 -0.79 25.02
N ILE A 82 -5.50 -0.06 25.35
CA ILE A 82 -6.67 0.09 24.47
C ILE A 82 -6.23 0.65 23.09
N ALA A 83 -5.35 1.66 23.08
CA ALA A 83 -4.85 2.25 21.84
C ALA A 83 -4.02 1.26 21.01
N SER A 84 -3.12 0.54 21.66
CA SER A 84 -2.10 -0.29 20.99
C SER A 84 -2.56 -1.71 20.66
N LEU A 85 -3.58 -2.27 21.35
CA LEU A 85 -4.10 -3.62 21.07
C LEU A 85 -4.65 -3.77 19.66
N GLY A 86 -5.25 -2.72 19.10
CA GLY A 86 -5.67 -2.72 17.70
C GLY A 86 -4.53 -2.77 16.69
N VAL A 87 -3.27 -2.66 17.13
CA VAL A 87 -2.09 -2.70 16.27
C VAL A 87 -1.26 -3.95 16.50
N ILE A 88 -1.13 -4.42 17.75
CA ILE A 88 -0.29 -5.58 18.07
C ILE A 88 -0.78 -6.88 17.42
N SER A 89 -2.07 -6.99 17.11
CA SER A 89 -2.66 -8.14 16.42
C SER A 89 -2.47 -8.10 14.89
N ASN A 90 -2.17 -6.93 14.31
CA ASN A 90 -1.98 -6.78 12.86
C ASN A 90 -0.84 -7.66 12.31
N PRO A 91 0.34 -7.80 12.96
CA PRO A 91 1.41 -8.68 12.51
C PRO A 91 0.95 -10.11 12.29
N ILE A 92 0.16 -10.65 13.22
CA ILE A 92 -0.38 -12.01 13.13
C ILE A 92 -1.31 -12.12 11.93
N GLY A 93 -2.22 -11.15 11.77
CA GLY A 93 -3.13 -11.07 10.62
C GLY A 93 -2.39 -10.96 9.29
N ALA A 94 -1.33 -10.14 9.21
CA ALA A 94 -0.55 -9.96 7.99
C ALA A 94 0.18 -11.23 7.55
N LEU A 95 0.77 -11.96 8.49
CA LEU A 95 1.42 -13.25 8.21
C LEU A 95 0.42 -14.30 7.75
N LEU A 96 -0.69 -14.45 8.47
CA LEU A 96 -1.74 -15.41 8.12
C LEU A 96 -2.39 -15.05 6.78
N GLY A 97 -2.70 -13.78 6.53
CA GLY A 97 -3.22 -13.31 5.25
C GLY A 97 -2.26 -13.60 4.09
N GLY A 98 -0.96 -13.36 4.30
CA GLY A 98 0.08 -13.67 3.31
C GLY A 98 0.24 -15.16 2.99
N MET A 99 -0.01 -16.05 3.96
CA MET A 99 -0.01 -17.51 3.74
C MET A 99 -1.33 -17.99 3.11
N MET A 100 -2.45 -17.51 3.61
CA MET A 100 -3.78 -17.95 3.18
C MET A 100 -4.15 -17.48 1.78
N VAL A 101 -3.61 -16.35 1.31
CA VAL A 101 -3.90 -15.78 -0.01
C VAL A 101 -3.55 -16.71 -1.16
N ASP A 102 -2.50 -17.52 -1.01
CA ASP A 102 -2.09 -18.49 -2.03
C ASP A 102 -2.93 -19.78 -2.00
N VAL A 103 -3.56 -20.10 -0.87
CA VAL A 103 -4.40 -21.28 -0.68
C VAL A 103 -5.84 -21.01 -1.09
N LEU A 104 -6.47 -20.01 -0.47
CA LEU A 104 -7.89 -19.69 -0.63
C LEU A 104 -8.18 -18.85 -1.88
N GLY A 105 -7.19 -18.16 -2.43
CA GLY A 105 -7.40 -17.13 -3.44
C GLY A 105 -7.63 -15.75 -2.82
N ARG A 106 -7.71 -14.75 -3.70
CA ARG A 106 -7.75 -13.35 -3.27
C ARG A 106 -9.17 -12.92 -2.92
N ARG A 107 -10.13 -13.30 -3.77
CA ARG A 107 -11.54 -12.96 -3.61
C ARG A 107 -12.13 -13.59 -2.35
N LEU A 108 -11.99 -14.91 -2.21
CA LEU A 108 -12.56 -15.64 -1.07
C LEU A 108 -11.94 -15.15 0.24
N LEU A 109 -10.63 -14.89 0.26
CA LEU A 109 -9.97 -14.39 1.46
C LEU A 109 -10.48 -13.00 1.85
N LEU A 110 -10.62 -12.06 0.90
CA LEU A 110 -11.20 -10.73 1.16
C LEU A 110 -12.64 -10.78 1.67
N GLN A 111 -13.42 -11.75 1.21
CA GLN A 111 -14.79 -11.97 1.73
C GLN A 111 -14.78 -12.54 3.15
N SER A 112 -13.88 -13.47 3.45
CA SER A 112 -13.82 -14.16 4.75
C SER A 112 -13.30 -13.27 5.88
N ILE A 113 -12.44 -12.28 5.59
CA ILE A 113 -11.92 -11.32 6.59
C ILE A 113 -13.05 -10.54 7.27
N VAL A 114 -14.17 -10.34 6.58
CA VAL A 114 -15.25 -9.51 7.12
C VAL A 114 -15.94 -10.15 8.31
N LEU A 115 -16.03 -11.47 8.36
CA LEU A 115 -16.70 -12.15 9.48
C LEU A 115 -16.02 -11.84 10.84
N PRO A 116 -14.71 -12.08 11.03
CA PRO A 116 -14.07 -11.69 12.27
C PRO A 116 -14.07 -10.17 12.50
N ASN A 117 -14.01 -9.35 11.44
CA ASN A 117 -14.07 -7.89 11.56
C ASN A 117 -15.43 -7.45 12.13
N LEU A 118 -16.52 -7.96 11.60
CA LEU A 118 -17.88 -7.71 12.09
C LEU A 118 -18.03 -8.11 13.56
N VAL A 119 -17.59 -9.32 13.91
CA VAL A 119 -17.59 -9.80 15.31
C VAL A 119 -16.81 -8.87 16.21
N GLY A 120 -15.60 -8.46 15.81
CA GLY A 120 -14.78 -7.55 16.60
C GLY A 120 -15.44 -6.20 16.87
N TRP A 121 -16.06 -5.59 15.86
CA TRP A 121 -16.81 -4.34 16.02
C TRP A 121 -18.06 -4.49 16.90
N LEU A 122 -18.79 -5.60 16.77
CA LEU A 122 -19.95 -5.87 17.63
C LEU A 122 -19.51 -6.08 19.09
N VAL A 123 -18.43 -6.82 19.33
CA VAL A 123 -17.86 -6.97 20.69
C VAL A 123 -17.48 -5.61 21.28
N ILE A 124 -16.90 -4.69 20.50
CA ILE A 124 -16.62 -3.32 20.93
C ILE A 124 -17.92 -2.58 21.24
N ALA A 125 -18.90 -2.62 20.34
CA ALA A 125 -20.17 -1.88 20.49
C ALA A 125 -20.96 -2.28 21.74
N PHE A 126 -20.93 -3.57 22.10
CA PHE A 126 -21.62 -4.13 23.26
C PHE A 126 -20.72 -4.34 24.48
N SER A 127 -19.49 -3.81 24.47
CA SER A 127 -18.58 -3.96 25.61
C SER A 127 -19.01 -3.12 26.81
N ASP A 128 -19.19 -3.78 27.96
CA ASP A 128 -19.47 -3.11 29.24
C ASP A 128 -18.23 -2.96 30.12
N ASN A 129 -17.15 -3.69 29.81
CA ASN A 129 -15.92 -3.66 30.58
C ASN A 129 -14.68 -3.61 29.70
N TYR A 130 -13.54 -3.25 30.35
CA TYR A 130 -12.24 -3.13 29.73
C TYR A 130 -11.80 -4.38 28.95
N VAL A 131 -12.07 -5.59 29.48
CA VAL A 131 -11.57 -6.85 28.88
C VAL A 131 -12.25 -7.11 27.53
N PHE A 132 -13.59 -6.98 27.46
CA PHE A 132 -14.31 -7.15 26.19
C PHE A 132 -13.91 -6.10 25.15
N LEU A 133 -13.67 -4.86 25.59
CA LEU A 133 -13.16 -3.80 24.72
C LEU A 133 -11.80 -4.18 24.13
N CYS A 134 -10.89 -4.70 24.95
CA CYS A 134 -9.59 -5.18 24.52
C CYS A 134 -9.67 -6.37 23.55
N ILE A 135 -10.57 -7.33 23.80
CA ILE A 135 -10.82 -8.47 22.91
C ILE A 135 -11.30 -7.99 21.54
N GLY A 136 -12.30 -7.10 21.53
CA GLY A 136 -12.82 -6.54 20.28
C GLY A 136 -11.74 -5.76 19.49
N ARG A 137 -10.91 -4.98 20.18
CA ARG A 137 -9.76 -4.27 19.58
C ARG A 137 -8.73 -5.24 18.98
N PHE A 138 -8.44 -6.35 19.67
CA PHE A 138 -7.54 -7.38 19.16
C PHE A 138 -8.09 -8.05 17.90
N ILE A 139 -9.37 -8.41 17.88
CA ILE A 139 -10.02 -9.04 16.71
C ILE A 139 -10.04 -8.09 15.53
N THR A 140 -10.45 -6.82 15.73
CA THR A 140 -10.49 -5.84 14.63
C THR A 140 -9.10 -5.56 14.08
N GLY A 141 -8.07 -5.45 14.92
CA GLY A 141 -6.69 -5.31 14.49
C GLY A 141 -6.19 -6.50 13.67
N PHE A 142 -6.48 -7.73 14.11
CA PHE A 142 -6.13 -8.94 13.37
C PHE A 142 -6.62 -8.89 11.91
N THR A 143 -7.84 -8.43 11.69
CA THR A 143 -8.43 -8.31 10.35
C THR A 143 -7.77 -7.24 9.49
N ILE A 144 -7.27 -6.16 10.12
CA ILE A 144 -6.49 -5.13 9.42
C ILE A 144 -5.22 -5.71 8.83
N GLY A 145 -4.49 -6.52 9.59
CA GLY A 145 -3.29 -7.20 9.09
C GLY A 145 -3.55 -7.99 7.82
N MET A 146 -4.67 -8.71 7.77
CA MET A 146 -5.07 -9.49 6.59
C MET A 146 -5.47 -8.63 5.38
N SER A 147 -5.84 -7.36 5.55
CA SER A 147 -6.31 -6.47 4.47
C SER A 147 -5.26 -6.20 3.38
N THR A 148 -3.97 -6.47 3.66
CA THR A 148 -2.87 -6.36 2.69
C THR A 148 -3.10 -7.19 1.42
N VAL A 149 -3.95 -8.20 1.49
CA VAL A 149 -4.39 -9.02 0.34
C VAL A 149 -5.06 -8.18 -0.75
N SER A 150 -5.72 -7.07 -0.39
CA SER A 150 -6.34 -6.16 -1.36
C SER A 150 -5.32 -5.56 -2.33
N TYR A 151 -4.13 -5.22 -1.85
CA TYR A 151 -3.04 -4.70 -2.69
C TYR A 151 -2.49 -5.77 -3.64
N ILE A 152 -2.42 -7.04 -3.18
CA ILE A 152 -1.99 -8.18 -4.01
C ILE A 152 -3.00 -8.39 -5.14
N TYR A 153 -4.30 -8.41 -4.81
CA TYR A 153 -5.36 -8.56 -5.81
C TYR A 153 -5.30 -7.45 -6.86
N VAL A 154 -5.23 -6.19 -6.43
CA VAL A 154 -5.14 -5.04 -7.35
C VAL A 154 -3.89 -5.11 -8.23
N ALA A 155 -2.74 -5.51 -7.68
CA ALA A 155 -1.51 -5.66 -8.46
C ALA A 155 -1.61 -6.73 -9.54
N GLU A 156 -2.44 -7.77 -9.33
CA GLU A 156 -2.62 -8.88 -10.27
C GLU A 156 -3.67 -8.61 -11.36
N ILE A 157 -4.72 -7.82 -11.07
CA ILE A 157 -5.78 -7.53 -12.04
C ILE A 157 -5.48 -6.30 -12.92
N THR A 158 -4.54 -5.44 -12.52
CA THR A 158 -4.29 -4.15 -13.17
C THR A 158 -3.15 -4.19 -14.16
N THR A 159 -3.29 -3.40 -15.23
CA THR A 159 -2.19 -3.18 -16.19
C THR A 159 -1.06 -2.34 -15.54
N PRO A 160 0.20 -2.48 -16.00
CA PRO A 160 1.35 -1.75 -15.45
C PRO A 160 1.14 -0.23 -15.40
N GLU A 161 0.47 0.35 -16.40
CA GLU A 161 0.23 1.79 -16.52
C GLU A 161 -0.75 2.30 -15.46
N LYS A 162 -1.77 1.50 -15.09
CA LYS A 162 -2.86 1.89 -14.19
C LYS A 162 -2.68 1.40 -12.76
N ARG A 163 -1.78 0.44 -12.55
CA ARG A 163 -1.49 -0.16 -11.26
C ARG A 163 -1.19 0.88 -10.19
N GLY A 164 -0.36 1.88 -10.50
CA GLY A 164 0.01 2.93 -9.55
C GLY A 164 -1.18 3.70 -9.00
N VAL A 165 -2.10 4.12 -9.88
CA VAL A 165 -3.31 4.86 -9.49
C VAL A 165 -4.27 3.99 -8.70
N LEU A 166 -4.55 2.78 -9.21
CA LEU A 166 -5.52 1.88 -8.58
C LEU A 166 -5.03 1.32 -7.24
N SER A 167 -3.72 1.11 -7.08
CA SER A 167 -3.13 0.76 -5.77
C SER A 167 -3.19 1.93 -4.78
N ALA A 168 -3.06 3.17 -5.25
CA ALA A 168 -3.14 4.36 -4.40
C ALA A 168 -4.57 4.66 -3.88
N LEU A 169 -5.61 4.02 -4.43
CA LEU A 169 -6.97 4.10 -3.89
C LEU A 169 -7.04 3.54 -2.46
N GLY A 170 -6.24 2.51 -2.13
CA GLY A 170 -6.23 1.90 -0.80
C GLY A 170 -5.95 2.91 0.31
N PRO A 171 -4.79 3.58 0.33
CA PRO A 171 -4.50 4.63 1.32
C PRO A 171 -5.51 5.79 1.31
N GLY A 172 -6.11 6.11 0.16
CA GLY A 172 -7.20 7.08 0.07
C GLY A 172 -8.45 6.63 0.83
N LEU A 173 -8.85 5.36 0.67
CA LEU A 173 -9.98 4.77 1.37
C LEU A 173 -9.70 4.60 2.88
N VAL A 174 -8.46 4.29 3.29
CA VAL A 174 -8.05 4.36 4.71
C VAL A 174 -8.31 5.76 5.27
N SER A 175 -7.86 6.81 4.57
CA SER A 175 -8.06 8.19 5.01
C SER A 175 -9.54 8.56 5.09
N THR A 176 -10.37 8.06 4.15
CA THR A 176 -11.82 8.23 4.17
C THR A 176 -12.44 7.56 5.40
N GLY A 177 -12.00 6.34 5.74
CA GLY A 177 -12.44 5.66 6.96
C GLY A 177 -12.10 6.44 8.23
N ILE A 178 -10.87 6.94 8.35
CA ILE A 178 -10.43 7.78 9.47
C ILE A 178 -11.31 9.03 9.59
N PHE A 179 -11.53 9.73 8.47
CA PHE A 179 -12.38 10.93 8.44
C PHE A 179 -13.79 10.64 8.91
N ILE A 180 -14.41 9.55 8.44
CA ILE A 180 -15.76 9.14 8.84
C ILE A 180 -15.82 8.90 10.36
N VAL A 181 -14.85 8.20 10.93
CA VAL A 181 -14.81 7.93 12.38
C VAL A 181 -14.61 9.20 13.19
N TYR A 182 -13.71 10.09 12.78
CA TYR A 182 -13.52 11.38 13.47
C TYR A 182 -14.77 12.24 13.41
N PHE A 183 -15.42 12.29 12.24
CA PHE A 183 -16.67 13.03 12.07
C PHE A 183 -17.79 12.44 12.96
N LEU A 184 -18.00 11.13 12.91
CA LEU A 184 -19.01 10.48 13.73
C LEU A 184 -18.71 10.62 15.23
N GLY A 185 -17.46 10.48 15.64
CA GLY A 185 -17.03 10.53 17.03
C GLY A 185 -17.18 11.92 17.70
N ALA A 186 -17.26 12.98 16.91
CA ALA A 186 -17.54 14.33 17.40
C ALA A 186 -19.02 14.53 17.80
N PHE A 187 -19.94 13.74 17.22
CA PHE A 187 -21.38 13.91 17.42
C PHE A 187 -22.05 12.70 18.10
N VAL A 188 -21.39 11.53 18.08
CA VAL A 188 -22.01 10.27 18.48
C VAL A 188 -21.09 9.54 19.46
N ASN A 189 -21.71 8.85 20.45
CA ASN A 189 -20.98 8.03 21.41
C ASN A 189 -20.23 6.88 20.70
N TRP A 190 -19.03 6.54 21.22
CA TRP A 190 -18.12 5.53 20.66
C TRP A 190 -18.76 4.16 20.42
N ARG A 191 -19.74 3.72 21.26
CA ARG A 191 -20.47 2.46 21.05
C ARG A 191 -21.30 2.48 19.77
N LYS A 192 -22.01 3.58 19.51
CA LYS A 192 -22.79 3.75 18.27
C LYS A 192 -21.86 3.87 17.05
N VAL A 193 -20.72 4.54 17.19
CA VAL A 193 -19.71 4.59 16.12
C VAL A 193 -19.22 3.19 15.79
N ALA A 194 -18.93 2.34 16.79
CA ALA A 194 -18.52 0.95 16.59
C ALA A 194 -19.60 0.13 15.87
N ALA A 195 -20.88 0.31 16.23
CA ALA A 195 -22.00 -0.35 15.55
C ALA A 195 -22.14 0.07 14.07
N ILE A 196 -21.92 1.35 13.75
CA ILE A 196 -21.87 1.85 12.36
C ILE A 196 -20.70 1.21 11.61
N CYS A 197 -19.52 1.14 12.22
CA CYS A 197 -18.35 0.48 11.63
C CYS A 197 -18.59 -1.00 11.33
N ALA A 198 -19.32 -1.72 12.22
CA ALA A 198 -19.76 -3.09 11.99
C ALA A 198 -20.65 -3.20 10.73
N GLY A 199 -21.65 -2.32 10.59
CA GLY A 199 -22.52 -2.30 9.42
C GLY A 199 -21.78 -2.04 8.10
N VAL A 200 -20.87 -1.06 8.08
CA VAL A 200 -20.10 -0.72 6.88
C VAL A 200 -19.11 -1.84 6.50
N SER A 201 -18.66 -2.66 7.46
CA SER A 201 -17.78 -3.80 7.17
C SER A 201 -18.41 -4.81 6.19
N ILE A 202 -19.73 -4.88 6.08
CA ILE A 202 -20.45 -5.77 5.16
C ILE A 202 -20.31 -5.31 3.69
N LEU A 203 -19.90 -4.07 3.46
CA LEU A 203 -19.75 -3.53 2.10
C LEU A 203 -18.73 -4.33 1.26
N THR A 204 -17.60 -4.71 1.85
CA THR A 204 -16.54 -5.42 1.12
C THR A 204 -16.98 -6.77 0.56
N PRO A 205 -17.55 -7.73 1.33
CA PRO A 205 -17.99 -9.00 0.77
C PRO A 205 -19.12 -8.82 -0.23
N PHE A 206 -20.01 -7.84 -0.03
CA PHE A 206 -21.06 -7.51 -0.98
C PHE A 206 -20.48 -7.08 -2.33
N LEU A 207 -19.53 -6.15 -2.35
CA LEU A 207 -18.87 -5.71 -3.57
C LEU A 207 -18.04 -6.83 -4.22
N MET A 208 -17.31 -7.60 -3.43
CA MET A 208 -16.49 -8.71 -3.92
C MET A 208 -17.31 -9.88 -4.47
N TYR A 209 -18.61 -9.95 -4.17
CA TYR A 209 -19.50 -10.97 -4.74
C TYR A 209 -19.63 -10.84 -6.27
N PHE A 210 -19.60 -9.62 -6.79
CA PHE A 210 -19.75 -9.31 -8.22
C PHE A 210 -18.43 -9.34 -9.01
N VAL A 211 -17.31 -9.57 -8.36
CA VAL A 211 -15.97 -9.47 -8.97
C VAL A 211 -15.36 -10.87 -9.12
N PRO A 212 -14.67 -11.18 -10.24
CA PRO A 212 -14.01 -12.48 -10.43
C PRO A 212 -12.80 -12.66 -9.51
N GLU A 213 -12.34 -13.90 -9.37
CA GLU A 213 -11.05 -14.21 -8.74
C GLU A 213 -9.89 -13.72 -9.61
N SER A 214 -8.68 -13.62 -9.02
CA SER A 214 -7.48 -13.24 -9.76
C SER A 214 -7.18 -14.21 -10.91
N PRO A 215 -7.13 -13.72 -12.17
CA PRO A 215 -6.81 -14.58 -13.32
C PRO A 215 -5.45 -15.26 -13.18
N LEU A 216 -4.47 -14.54 -12.61
CA LEU A 216 -3.11 -15.04 -12.43
C LEU A 216 -3.06 -16.16 -11.38
N TRP A 217 -3.87 -16.06 -10.33
CA TRP A 217 -3.99 -17.12 -9.33
C TRP A 217 -4.69 -18.35 -9.90
N LEU A 218 -5.79 -18.18 -10.64
CA LEU A 218 -6.51 -19.28 -11.31
C LEU A 218 -5.58 -20.02 -12.29
N ALA A 219 -4.81 -19.29 -13.09
CA ALA A 219 -3.82 -19.88 -14.00
C ALA A 219 -2.73 -20.66 -13.23
N SER A 220 -2.25 -20.14 -12.11
CA SER A 220 -1.27 -20.84 -11.26
C SER A 220 -1.80 -22.14 -10.65
N LYS A 221 -3.13 -22.25 -10.47
CA LYS A 221 -3.82 -23.46 -10.00
C LYS A 221 -4.17 -24.44 -11.15
N GLY A 222 -3.82 -24.10 -12.39
CA GLY A 222 -4.14 -24.92 -13.56
C GLY A 222 -5.57 -24.72 -14.10
N GLN A 223 -6.38 -23.84 -13.52
CA GLN A 223 -7.75 -23.53 -13.91
C GLN A 223 -7.79 -22.54 -15.08
N MET A 224 -7.25 -22.94 -16.24
CA MET A 224 -7.04 -22.04 -17.39
C MET A 224 -8.33 -21.48 -17.97
N LYS A 225 -9.42 -22.27 -17.99
CA LYS A 225 -10.73 -21.83 -18.49
C LYS A 225 -11.31 -20.71 -17.65
N GLU A 226 -11.25 -20.87 -16.33
CA GLU A 226 -11.72 -19.86 -15.37
C GLU A 226 -10.84 -18.61 -15.38
N ALA A 227 -9.49 -18.81 -15.50
CA ALA A 227 -8.53 -17.71 -15.65
C ALA A 227 -8.82 -16.87 -16.89
N TYR A 228 -9.14 -17.50 -18.02
CA TYR A 228 -9.52 -16.80 -19.25
C TYR A 228 -10.84 -16.03 -19.07
N THR A 229 -11.84 -16.64 -18.47
CA THR A 229 -13.14 -15.98 -18.21
C THR A 229 -12.98 -14.76 -17.30
N ALA A 230 -12.15 -14.88 -16.25
CA ALA A 230 -11.85 -13.77 -15.34
C ALA A 230 -11.07 -12.65 -16.05
N MET A 231 -10.07 -13.01 -16.88
CA MET A 231 -9.30 -12.03 -17.65
C MET A 231 -10.18 -11.32 -18.69
N PHE A 232 -11.05 -12.06 -19.38
CA PHE A 232 -12.01 -11.49 -20.33
C PHE A 232 -12.97 -10.51 -19.63
N TRP A 233 -13.48 -10.85 -18.45
CA TRP A 233 -14.33 -9.96 -17.67
C TRP A 233 -13.62 -8.64 -17.34
N LEU A 234 -12.32 -8.69 -16.99
CA LEU A 234 -11.52 -7.52 -16.65
C LEU A 234 -11.16 -6.66 -17.87
N ARG A 235 -10.90 -7.25 -19.02
CA ARG A 235 -10.40 -6.54 -20.22
C ARG A 235 -11.49 -6.22 -21.24
N GLN A 236 -12.63 -6.95 -21.22
CA GLN A 236 -13.72 -6.84 -22.20
C GLN A 236 -13.23 -6.99 -23.67
N ASN A 237 -12.07 -7.66 -23.86
CA ASN A 237 -11.47 -7.88 -25.15
C ASN A 237 -10.80 -9.27 -25.21
N ASN A 238 -11.26 -10.13 -26.13
CA ASN A 238 -10.78 -11.51 -26.28
C ASN A 238 -9.27 -11.57 -26.60
N ASN A 239 -8.83 -10.74 -27.55
CA ASN A 239 -7.44 -10.80 -28.02
C ASN A 239 -6.47 -10.36 -26.91
N THR A 240 -6.79 -9.29 -26.20
CA THR A 240 -5.98 -8.80 -25.08
C THR A 240 -5.96 -9.80 -23.93
N ALA A 241 -7.12 -10.36 -23.57
CA ALA A 241 -7.22 -11.35 -22.51
C ALA A 241 -6.40 -12.62 -22.80
N GLN A 242 -6.46 -13.10 -24.04
CA GLN A 242 -5.70 -14.28 -24.47
C GLN A 242 -4.20 -14.00 -24.52
N GLN A 243 -3.78 -12.86 -25.06
CA GLN A 243 -2.38 -12.47 -25.14
C GLN A 243 -1.73 -12.34 -23.76
N GLU A 244 -2.37 -11.62 -22.83
CA GLU A 244 -1.86 -11.44 -21.46
C GLU A 244 -1.76 -12.79 -20.73
N LEU A 245 -2.74 -13.69 -20.92
CA LEU A 245 -2.73 -14.98 -20.26
C LEU A 245 -1.64 -15.91 -20.86
N VAL A 246 -1.45 -15.90 -22.18
CA VAL A 246 -0.39 -16.65 -22.86
C VAL A 246 0.99 -16.14 -22.44
N GLU A 247 1.19 -14.82 -22.40
CA GLU A 247 2.44 -14.22 -21.93
C GLU A 247 2.78 -14.62 -20.49
N PHE A 248 1.76 -14.63 -19.62
CA PHE A 248 1.92 -15.06 -18.24
C PHE A 248 2.33 -16.53 -18.10
N THR A 249 1.82 -17.40 -18.99
CA THR A 249 2.06 -18.84 -18.92
C THR A 249 3.33 -19.30 -19.64
N LYS A 250 3.88 -18.49 -20.56
CA LYS A 250 5.10 -18.82 -21.34
C LYS A 250 6.31 -19.16 -20.47
N ASP A 251 6.51 -18.42 -19.39
CA ASP A 251 7.68 -18.54 -18.53
C ASP A 251 7.42 -19.44 -17.31
N ARG A 252 6.27 -20.10 -17.23
CA ARG A 252 5.85 -20.87 -16.06
C ARG A 252 5.39 -22.27 -16.41
N LYS A 253 5.82 -23.23 -15.60
CA LYS A 253 5.19 -24.55 -15.55
C LYS A 253 3.84 -24.43 -14.84
N VAL A 254 2.77 -24.42 -15.61
CA VAL A 254 1.38 -24.32 -15.13
C VAL A 254 1.09 -25.52 -14.20
N GLY A 255 0.59 -25.25 -13.00
CA GLY A 255 0.20 -26.29 -12.04
C GLY A 255 1.27 -26.69 -10.98
N GLU A 256 2.53 -26.27 -11.13
CA GLU A 256 3.54 -26.48 -10.08
C GLU A 256 3.42 -25.42 -8.98
N THR A 257 2.72 -25.72 -7.89
CA THR A 257 2.70 -24.86 -6.69
C THR A 257 3.94 -25.15 -5.84
N MET A 258 4.75 -24.11 -5.60
CA MET A 258 5.91 -24.26 -4.71
C MET A 258 5.47 -24.61 -3.29
N THR A 259 6.12 -25.62 -2.72
CA THR A 259 5.96 -25.98 -1.32
C THR A 259 6.44 -24.82 -0.42
N PHE A 260 5.87 -24.67 0.77
CA PHE A 260 6.28 -23.65 1.75
C PHE A 260 7.79 -23.67 2.03
N ARG A 261 8.39 -24.85 2.11
CA ARG A 261 9.84 -25.04 2.29
C ARG A 261 10.66 -24.48 1.11
N GLN A 262 10.18 -24.63 -0.12
CA GLN A 262 10.82 -24.06 -1.30
C GLN A 262 10.70 -22.52 -1.31
N LYS A 263 9.54 -21.98 -0.92
CA LYS A 263 9.36 -20.54 -0.76
C LYS A 263 10.31 -19.97 0.30
N LEU A 264 10.54 -20.68 1.39
CA LEU A 264 11.48 -20.29 2.44
C LEU A 264 12.94 -20.27 1.96
N GLN A 265 13.31 -21.19 1.06
CA GLN A 265 14.65 -21.17 0.43
C GLN A 265 14.84 -19.94 -0.51
N LEU A 266 13.77 -19.53 -1.20
CA LEU A 266 13.79 -18.32 -2.02
C LEU A 266 14.00 -17.05 -1.19
N PHE A 267 13.58 -17.05 0.08
CA PHE A 267 13.78 -15.92 1.00
C PHE A 267 15.27 -15.51 1.13
N LYS A 268 16.18 -16.48 1.02
CA LYS A 268 17.63 -16.24 1.11
C LYS A 268 18.23 -15.59 -0.15
N ARG A 269 17.46 -15.49 -1.24
CA ARG A 269 17.96 -14.86 -2.48
C ARG A 269 18.14 -13.35 -2.29
N ARG A 270 19.19 -12.79 -2.88
CA ARG A 270 19.48 -11.35 -2.83
C ARG A 270 18.38 -10.50 -3.45
N SER A 271 17.75 -10.98 -4.51
CA SER A 271 16.59 -10.36 -5.16
C SER A 271 15.36 -10.23 -4.26
N VAL A 272 15.34 -10.93 -3.12
CA VAL A 272 14.28 -10.85 -2.11
C VAL A 272 14.74 -10.06 -0.88
N LEU A 273 15.93 -10.37 -0.35
CA LEU A 273 16.44 -9.73 0.86
C LEU A 273 16.74 -8.24 0.68
N LYS A 274 17.28 -7.83 -0.48
CA LYS A 274 17.57 -6.39 -0.72
C LYS A 274 16.31 -5.53 -0.74
N PRO A 275 15.25 -5.85 -1.53
CA PRO A 275 13.99 -5.12 -1.46
C PRO A 275 13.38 -5.11 -0.07
N PHE A 276 13.43 -6.24 0.65
CA PHE A 276 12.95 -6.35 2.02
C PHE A 276 13.68 -5.37 2.95
N ALA A 277 15.01 -5.41 2.98
CA ALA A 277 15.80 -4.51 3.82
C ALA A 277 15.55 -3.03 3.48
N LEU A 278 15.46 -2.69 2.18
CA LEU A 278 15.17 -1.33 1.74
C LEU A 278 13.79 -0.86 2.22
N LEU A 279 12.77 -1.72 2.16
CA LEU A 279 11.44 -1.36 2.63
C LEU A 279 11.37 -1.24 4.15
N ILE A 280 12.01 -2.14 4.90
CA ILE A 280 12.01 -2.07 6.37
C ILE A 280 12.69 -0.80 6.86
N ILE A 281 13.83 -0.41 6.29
CA ILE A 281 14.49 0.86 6.63
C ILE A 281 13.59 2.05 6.28
N PHE A 282 12.88 2.01 5.16
CA PHE A 282 11.91 3.04 4.82
C PHE A 282 10.76 3.10 5.83
N PHE A 283 10.21 1.96 6.25
CA PHE A 283 9.20 1.91 7.30
C PHE A 283 9.71 2.47 8.63
N ILE A 284 10.96 2.17 9.04
CA ILE A 284 11.56 2.75 10.25
C ILE A 284 11.52 4.28 10.19
N PHE A 285 11.99 4.90 9.10
CA PHE A 285 11.94 6.36 8.96
C PHE A 285 10.51 6.90 8.91
N GLN A 286 9.59 6.17 8.27
CA GLN A 286 8.19 6.52 8.22
C GLN A 286 7.58 6.56 9.63
N GLU A 287 7.82 5.52 10.44
CA GLU A 287 7.29 5.44 11.80
C GLU A 287 7.90 6.52 12.71
N MET A 288 9.21 6.70 12.62
CA MET A 288 9.94 7.72 13.39
C MET A 288 9.65 9.15 12.95
N SER A 289 8.89 9.38 11.87
CA SER A 289 8.45 10.71 11.46
C SER A 289 7.23 11.24 12.22
N GLY A 290 6.63 10.43 13.11
CA GLY A 290 5.49 10.81 13.94
C GLY A 290 4.11 10.76 13.25
N ILE A 291 4.04 10.33 11.99
CA ILE A 291 2.79 10.31 11.20
C ILE A 291 1.70 9.48 11.88
N TYR A 292 2.04 8.29 12.38
CA TYR A 292 1.08 7.40 13.05
C TYR A 292 0.76 7.87 14.47
N VAL A 293 1.70 8.50 15.17
CA VAL A 293 1.45 9.10 16.49
C VAL A 293 0.34 10.15 16.40
N ILE A 294 0.47 11.10 15.44
CA ILE A 294 -0.57 12.10 15.20
C ILE A 294 -1.93 11.47 14.87
N LEU A 295 -1.93 10.31 14.20
CA LEU A 295 -3.15 9.62 13.82
C LEU A 295 -3.86 8.94 15.01
N TYR A 296 -3.11 8.22 15.85
CA TYR A 296 -3.67 7.43 16.94
C TYR A 296 -3.99 8.26 18.19
N TYR A 297 -3.26 9.36 18.41
CA TYR A 297 -3.42 10.28 19.51
C TYR A 297 -3.88 11.68 19.07
N ALA A 298 -4.63 11.78 17.96
CA ALA A 298 -4.97 13.06 17.34
C ALA A 298 -5.60 14.05 18.34
N VAL A 299 -6.60 13.62 19.12
CA VAL A 299 -7.29 14.50 20.08
C VAL A 299 -6.34 14.94 21.20
N ASP A 300 -5.61 14.01 21.82
CA ASP A 300 -4.67 14.32 22.90
C ASP A 300 -3.50 15.16 22.38
N PHE A 301 -3.01 14.88 21.18
CA PHE A 301 -1.96 15.66 20.52
C PHE A 301 -2.40 17.12 20.29
N PHE A 302 -3.61 17.36 19.78
CA PHE A 302 -4.10 18.73 19.59
C PHE A 302 -4.42 19.44 20.90
N LYS A 303 -4.78 18.71 21.95
CA LYS A 303 -4.91 19.25 23.30
C LYS A 303 -3.56 19.71 23.84
N SER A 304 -2.50 18.93 23.69
CA SER A 304 -1.13 19.28 24.12
C SER A 304 -0.55 20.45 23.32
N VAL A 305 -0.93 20.59 22.06
CA VAL A 305 -0.54 21.72 21.19
C VAL A 305 -1.17 23.05 21.64
N GLY A 306 -2.24 23.00 22.47
CA GLY A 306 -2.86 24.21 23.02
C GLY A 306 -3.59 25.05 21.98
N THR A 307 -4.28 24.41 21.03
CA THR A 307 -5.03 25.12 19.99
C THR A 307 -6.28 25.79 20.58
N SER A 308 -6.68 26.92 20.04
CA SER A 308 -7.94 27.59 20.38
C SER A 308 -9.18 26.88 19.79
N ILE A 309 -8.98 25.82 19.03
CA ILE A 309 -10.02 25.04 18.35
C ILE A 309 -10.28 23.77 19.18
N ASN A 310 -11.56 23.37 19.26
CA ASN A 310 -11.97 22.14 19.90
C ASN A 310 -11.20 20.94 19.28
N GLU A 311 -10.65 20.05 20.12
CA GLU A 311 -9.76 18.95 19.72
C GLU A 311 -10.43 17.97 18.74
N PHE A 312 -11.72 17.72 18.89
CA PHE A 312 -12.51 16.91 17.95
C PHE A 312 -12.62 17.60 16.59
N THR A 313 -12.84 18.93 16.58
CA THR A 313 -12.89 19.70 15.33
C THR A 313 -11.53 19.69 14.63
N ALA A 314 -10.44 19.82 15.36
CA ALA A 314 -9.09 19.72 14.81
C ALA A 314 -8.84 18.33 14.19
N SER A 315 -9.29 17.26 14.83
CA SER A 315 -9.20 15.89 14.32
C SER A 315 -10.01 15.69 13.02
N ILE A 316 -11.22 16.28 12.92
CA ILE A 316 -12.03 16.27 11.69
C ILE A 316 -11.28 16.99 10.56
N ILE A 317 -10.67 18.15 10.84
CA ILE A 317 -9.89 18.90 9.84
C ILE A 317 -8.73 18.04 9.33
N VAL A 318 -7.98 17.38 10.22
CA VAL A 318 -6.91 16.44 9.83
C VAL A 318 -7.44 15.32 8.96
N GLY A 319 -8.56 14.70 9.35
CA GLY A 319 -9.21 13.66 8.55
C GLY A 319 -9.57 14.15 7.14
N GLY A 320 -10.18 15.33 7.04
CA GLY A 320 -10.53 15.97 5.74
C GLY A 320 -9.31 16.28 4.89
N VAL A 321 -8.25 16.85 5.50
CA VAL A 321 -6.97 17.11 4.83
C VAL A 321 -6.36 15.79 4.31
N ARG A 322 -6.39 14.70 5.08
CA ARG A 322 -5.89 13.39 4.65
C ARG A 322 -6.64 12.84 3.44
N VAL A 323 -7.98 12.96 3.41
CA VAL A 323 -8.80 12.51 2.26
C VAL A 323 -8.43 13.32 1.01
N PHE A 324 -8.41 14.65 1.12
CA PHE A 324 -8.08 15.53 -0.01
C PHE A 324 -6.66 15.28 -0.51
N MET A 325 -5.68 15.30 0.39
CA MET A 325 -4.27 15.10 0.03
C MET A 325 -3.97 13.65 -0.40
N GLY A 326 -4.76 12.67 0.07
CA GLY A 326 -4.71 11.30 -0.40
C GLY A 326 -5.07 11.19 -1.89
N ALA A 327 -6.10 11.89 -2.33
CA ALA A 327 -6.49 11.96 -3.74
C ALA A 327 -5.42 12.69 -4.58
N VAL A 328 -4.86 13.80 -4.08
CA VAL A 328 -3.73 14.50 -4.71
C VAL A 328 -2.51 13.59 -4.81
N GLY A 329 -2.16 12.88 -3.74
CA GLY A 329 -1.05 11.91 -3.72
C GLY A 329 -1.21 10.80 -4.75
N ALA A 330 -2.41 10.24 -4.89
CA ALA A 330 -2.71 9.23 -5.92
C ALA A 330 -2.45 9.75 -7.35
N CYS A 331 -2.82 11.00 -7.64
CA CYS A 331 -2.52 11.65 -8.92
C CYS A 331 -1.01 11.86 -9.11
N LEU A 332 -0.30 12.28 -8.05
CA LEU A 332 1.13 12.55 -8.11
C LEU A 332 1.97 11.26 -8.26
N ILE A 333 1.58 10.17 -7.59
CA ILE A 333 2.22 8.86 -7.71
C ILE A 333 2.22 8.36 -9.16
N ASN A 334 1.16 8.65 -9.91
CA ASN A 334 1.10 8.31 -11.33
C ASN A 334 2.00 9.20 -12.20
N SER A 335 2.17 10.47 -11.84
CA SER A 335 2.85 11.48 -12.66
C SER A 335 4.35 11.54 -12.42
N PHE A 336 4.79 11.35 -11.17
CA PHE A 336 6.17 11.52 -10.76
C PHE A 336 6.88 10.19 -10.50
N ARG A 337 8.23 10.21 -10.53
CA ARG A 337 9.07 9.10 -10.11
C ARG A 337 8.87 8.83 -8.62
N ARG A 338 8.69 7.56 -8.24
CA ARG A 338 8.41 7.18 -6.84
C ARG A 338 9.52 7.58 -5.87
N LYS A 339 10.78 7.38 -6.27
CA LYS A 339 11.96 7.82 -5.53
C LYS A 339 11.95 9.31 -5.24
N THR A 340 11.73 10.14 -6.26
CA THR A 340 11.68 11.60 -6.14
C THR A 340 10.49 12.03 -5.27
N LEU A 341 9.33 11.40 -5.47
CA LEU A 341 8.12 11.73 -4.73
C LEU A 341 8.25 11.41 -3.23
N ALA A 342 8.84 10.26 -2.88
CA ALA A 342 9.14 9.90 -1.50
C ALA A 342 10.10 10.90 -0.84
N ALA A 343 11.19 11.24 -1.53
CA ALA A 343 12.20 12.16 -1.01
C ALA A 343 11.66 13.58 -0.82
N THR A 344 10.94 14.14 -1.81
CA THR A 344 10.34 15.48 -1.71
C THR A 344 9.25 15.54 -0.64
N SER A 345 8.40 14.51 -0.56
CA SER A 345 7.37 14.38 0.48
C SER A 345 8.04 14.33 1.87
N GLY A 346 9.06 13.49 2.06
CA GLY A 346 9.81 13.37 3.32
C GLY A 346 10.53 14.66 3.73
N LEU A 347 11.10 15.40 2.76
CA LEU A 347 11.72 16.70 3.00
C LEU A 347 10.69 17.73 3.51
N LEU A 348 9.57 17.86 2.78
CA LEU A 348 8.55 18.86 3.10
C LEU A 348 7.86 18.58 4.43
N LEU A 349 7.53 17.30 4.71
CA LEU A 349 6.94 16.95 6.00
C LEU A 349 7.91 17.14 7.17
N GLY A 350 9.22 16.87 6.97
CA GLY A 350 10.24 17.09 7.98
C GLY A 350 10.44 18.57 8.29
N VAL A 351 10.50 19.41 7.27
CA VAL A 351 10.59 20.88 7.44
C VAL A 351 9.35 21.42 8.15
N ALA A 352 8.15 20.94 7.80
CA ALA A 352 6.92 21.35 8.47
C ALA A 352 6.92 20.97 9.96
N MET A 353 7.37 19.76 10.30
CA MET A 353 7.46 19.32 11.70
C MET A 353 8.50 20.12 12.52
N LEU A 354 9.68 20.38 11.93
CA LEU A 354 10.67 21.26 12.55
C LEU A 354 10.15 22.68 12.72
N GLY A 355 9.37 23.19 11.76
CA GLY A 355 8.68 24.48 11.89
C GLY A 355 7.73 24.53 13.08
N ALA A 356 6.98 23.44 13.33
CA ALA A 356 6.12 23.32 14.51
C ALA A 356 6.94 23.33 15.80
N ALA A 357 8.07 22.59 15.84
CA ALA A 357 8.96 22.53 16.99
C ALA A 357 9.61 23.88 17.32
N VAL A 358 10.10 24.59 16.30
CA VAL A 358 10.68 25.94 16.45
C VAL A 358 9.61 26.94 16.93
N CYS A 359 8.41 26.88 16.35
CA CYS A 359 7.30 27.74 16.77
C CYS A 359 6.97 27.53 18.27
N ASP A 360 6.97 26.28 18.72
CA ASP A 360 6.76 25.92 20.12
C ASP A 360 7.87 26.45 21.03
N SER A 361 9.14 26.27 20.63
CA SER A 361 10.31 26.77 21.37
C SER A 361 10.31 28.29 21.55
N LEU A 362 9.77 29.01 20.57
CA LEU A 362 9.69 30.48 20.57
C LEU A 362 8.40 30.99 21.21
N ASN A 363 7.56 30.14 21.82
CA ASN A 363 6.22 30.47 22.31
C ASN A 363 5.37 31.19 21.26
N GLY A 364 5.50 30.77 20.00
CA GLY A 364 4.79 31.36 18.87
C GLY A 364 3.29 31.07 18.89
N PRO A 365 2.52 31.72 18.02
CA PRO A 365 1.07 31.57 17.97
C PRO A 365 0.63 30.10 17.78
N PRO A 366 -0.32 29.59 18.59
CA PRO A 366 -0.81 28.19 18.45
C PRO A 366 -1.34 27.85 17.04
N LEU A 367 -1.89 28.87 16.35
CA LEU A 367 -2.37 28.70 14.97
C LEU A 367 -1.26 28.37 13.98
N VAL A 368 -0.05 28.94 14.15
CA VAL A 368 1.11 28.64 13.28
C VAL A 368 1.58 27.22 13.55
N LYS A 369 1.64 26.79 14.81
CA LYS A 369 1.97 25.41 15.18
C LYS A 369 0.99 24.42 14.57
N LEU A 370 -0.33 24.70 14.68
CA LEU A 370 -1.36 23.89 14.04
C LEU A 370 -1.19 23.83 12.51
N ALA A 371 -0.93 24.96 11.86
CA ALA A 371 -0.70 25.02 10.42
C ALA A 371 0.50 24.15 10.00
N CYS A 372 1.60 24.19 10.75
CA CYS A 372 2.78 23.35 10.50
C CYS A 372 2.45 21.86 10.62
N VAL A 373 1.67 21.45 11.63
CA VAL A 373 1.23 20.05 11.80
C VAL A 373 0.30 19.62 10.65
N LEU A 374 -0.62 20.49 10.23
CA LEU A 374 -1.49 20.21 9.07
C LEU A 374 -0.68 20.07 7.77
N LEU A 375 0.36 20.89 7.59
CA LEU A 375 1.29 20.77 6.46
C LEU A 375 2.08 19.45 6.52
N HIS A 376 2.55 19.05 7.72
CA HIS A 376 3.21 17.77 7.92
C HIS A 376 2.30 16.61 7.48
N VAL A 377 1.05 16.57 7.95
CA VAL A 377 0.06 15.56 7.55
C VAL A 377 -0.21 15.63 6.04
N SER A 378 -0.36 16.83 5.47
CA SER A 378 -0.60 17.03 4.04
C SER A 378 0.52 16.44 3.19
N PHE A 379 1.77 16.78 3.50
CA PHE A 379 2.92 16.31 2.76
C PHE A 379 3.18 14.81 2.96
N SER A 380 2.84 14.24 4.12
CA SER A 380 2.95 12.80 4.33
C SER A 380 2.11 11.99 3.34
N MET A 381 0.90 12.49 3.02
CA MET A 381 -0.03 11.84 2.10
C MET A 381 0.41 11.91 0.63
N VAL A 382 1.35 12.80 0.28
CA VAL A 382 1.85 12.93 -1.10
C VAL A 382 2.67 11.72 -1.54
N GLY A 383 3.42 11.10 -0.63
CA GLY A 383 4.24 9.94 -1.00
C GLY A 383 4.84 9.17 0.19
N PHE A 384 5.35 9.85 1.20
CA PHE A 384 6.12 9.23 2.28
C PHE A 384 5.32 8.18 3.06
N LEU A 385 4.02 8.41 3.26
CA LEU A 385 3.13 7.46 3.93
C LEU A 385 2.66 6.33 3.01
N GLN A 386 2.36 6.63 1.74
CA GLN A 386 1.68 5.67 0.87
C GLN A 386 2.64 4.72 0.15
N LEU A 387 3.83 5.21 -0.22
CA LEU A 387 4.74 4.49 -1.11
C LEU A 387 5.28 3.17 -0.54
N PRO A 388 5.69 3.04 0.73
CA PRO A 388 6.21 1.75 1.23
C PRO A 388 5.14 0.65 1.18
N TRP A 389 3.88 0.96 1.46
CA TRP A 389 2.76 0.02 1.36
C TRP A 389 2.49 -0.42 -0.08
N ILE A 390 2.52 0.52 -1.04
CA ILE A 390 2.36 0.22 -2.46
C ILE A 390 3.54 -0.63 -2.96
N MET A 391 4.76 -0.25 -2.60
CA MET A 391 5.98 -0.94 -3.02
C MET A 391 6.09 -2.35 -2.43
N SER A 392 5.53 -2.63 -1.26
CA SER A 392 5.49 -3.98 -0.68
C SER A 392 4.74 -4.98 -1.57
N GLY A 393 3.76 -4.52 -2.35
CA GLY A 393 3.04 -5.34 -3.34
C GLY A 393 3.75 -5.49 -4.68
N GLU A 394 4.78 -4.66 -4.97
CA GLU A 394 5.40 -4.59 -6.31
C GLU A 394 6.84 -5.10 -6.39
N LEU A 395 7.60 -5.02 -5.28
CA LEU A 395 9.03 -5.32 -5.28
C LEU A 395 9.38 -6.80 -5.22
N TYR A 396 8.42 -7.67 -4.93
CA TYR A 396 8.70 -9.10 -4.74
C TYR A 396 8.33 -9.95 -5.96
N PRO A 397 9.08 -11.06 -6.19
CA PRO A 397 8.74 -12.08 -7.18
C PRO A 397 7.34 -12.62 -6.96
N GLN A 398 6.63 -12.94 -8.05
CA GLN A 398 5.25 -13.45 -7.96
C GLN A 398 5.11 -14.71 -7.10
N ASP A 399 6.12 -15.61 -7.15
CA ASP A 399 6.07 -16.91 -6.48
C ASP A 399 6.06 -16.82 -4.94
N ILE A 400 6.62 -15.73 -4.40
CA ILE A 400 6.72 -15.49 -2.95
C ILE A 400 6.12 -14.14 -2.54
N ARG A 401 5.48 -13.41 -3.47
CA ARG A 401 4.93 -12.07 -3.22
C ARG A 401 3.98 -12.05 -2.04
N GLY A 402 3.02 -12.99 -1.99
CA GLY A 402 2.06 -13.09 -0.89
C GLY A 402 2.78 -13.21 0.46
N LEU A 403 3.69 -14.17 0.57
CA LEU A 403 4.46 -14.38 1.79
C LEU A 403 5.33 -13.18 2.15
N MET A 404 6.09 -12.63 1.19
CA MET A 404 7.00 -11.51 1.44
C MET A 404 6.28 -10.21 1.76
N SER A 405 5.16 -9.94 1.10
CA SER A 405 4.30 -8.80 1.43
C SER A 405 3.74 -8.94 2.83
N GLY A 406 3.29 -10.15 3.21
CA GLY A 406 2.84 -10.46 4.58
C GLY A 406 3.93 -10.25 5.62
N VAL A 407 5.15 -10.75 5.38
CA VAL A 407 6.31 -10.57 6.29
C VAL A 407 6.70 -9.10 6.40
N THR A 408 6.74 -8.37 5.29
CA THR A 408 7.06 -6.93 5.29
C THR A 408 6.03 -6.14 6.08
N SER A 409 4.73 -6.41 5.85
CA SER A 409 3.63 -5.77 6.58
C SER A 409 3.64 -6.14 8.07
N CYS A 410 3.96 -7.39 8.40
CA CYS A 410 4.15 -7.83 9.78
C CYS A 410 5.21 -6.98 10.50
N CYS A 411 6.40 -6.83 9.89
CA CYS A 411 7.46 -5.99 10.44
C CYS A 411 7.03 -4.51 10.56
N ALA A 412 6.34 -3.98 9.54
CA ALA A 412 5.84 -2.61 9.58
C ALA A 412 4.85 -2.41 10.75
N TYR A 413 3.89 -3.32 10.94
CA TYR A 413 2.94 -3.23 12.06
C TYR A 413 3.61 -3.38 13.43
N ILE A 414 4.67 -4.17 13.55
CA ILE A 414 5.49 -4.26 14.77
C ILE A 414 6.13 -2.88 15.06
N LEU A 415 6.68 -2.23 14.04
CA LEU A 415 7.25 -0.88 14.18
C LEU A 415 6.19 0.14 14.59
N ILE A 416 5.00 0.12 13.97
CA ILE A 416 3.86 0.96 14.34
C ILE A 416 3.48 0.74 15.82
N PHE A 417 3.36 -0.52 16.23
CA PHE A 417 3.03 -0.85 17.62
C PHE A 417 4.04 -0.28 18.61
N PHE A 418 5.33 -0.49 18.37
CA PHE A 418 6.37 0.06 19.23
C PHE A 418 6.32 1.58 19.30
N ASN A 419 6.16 2.25 18.17
CA ASN A 419 6.09 3.70 18.09
C ASN A 419 4.88 4.24 18.89
N ILE A 420 3.69 3.68 18.70
CA ILE A 420 2.48 4.10 19.42
C ILE A 420 2.58 3.80 20.92
N LYS A 421 3.10 2.62 21.30
CA LYS A 421 3.21 2.19 22.70
C LYS A 421 4.24 3.00 23.47
N THR A 422 5.35 3.37 22.83
CA THR A 422 6.45 4.10 23.48
C THR A 422 6.28 5.63 23.43
N TYR A 423 5.40 6.15 22.56
CA TYR A 423 5.21 7.59 22.39
C TYR A 423 4.93 8.34 23.72
N PRO A 424 4.00 7.90 24.58
CA PRO A 424 3.74 8.63 25.82
C PRO A 424 4.93 8.66 26.78
N GLN A 425 5.74 7.59 26.80
CA GLN A 425 6.97 7.52 27.59
C GLN A 425 8.05 8.43 27.00
N LEU A 426 8.16 8.48 25.67
CA LEU A 426 9.07 9.35 24.97
C LEU A 426 8.74 10.83 25.21
N GLU A 427 7.46 11.20 25.17
CA GLU A 427 6.99 12.55 25.45
C GLU A 427 7.32 12.98 26.88
N ASN A 428 7.18 12.09 27.86
CA ASN A 428 7.58 12.36 29.23
C ASN A 428 9.10 12.51 29.41
N LEU A 429 9.91 11.82 28.58
CA LEU A 429 11.37 11.82 28.68
C LEU A 429 12.00 13.08 28.06
N ILE A 430 11.55 13.46 26.86
CA ILE A 430 12.19 14.53 26.05
C ILE A 430 11.29 15.75 25.84
N SER A 431 10.14 15.81 26.50
CA SER A 431 9.05 16.78 26.34
C SER A 431 8.30 16.66 25.00
N SER A 432 7.11 17.27 24.93
CA SER A 432 6.32 17.33 23.68
C SER A 432 7.09 18.02 22.56
N ASN A 433 7.80 19.12 22.87
CA ASN A 433 8.60 19.85 21.90
C ASN A 433 9.82 19.03 21.41
N GLY A 434 10.51 18.33 22.33
CA GLY A 434 11.61 17.44 21.97
C GLY A 434 11.18 16.31 21.00
N THR A 435 9.96 15.78 21.16
CA THR A 435 9.42 14.78 20.24
C THR A 435 9.16 15.35 18.84
N LEU A 436 8.71 16.60 18.73
CA LEU A 436 8.54 17.26 17.43
C LEU A 436 9.88 17.43 16.69
N TYR A 437 10.96 17.83 17.41
CA TYR A 437 12.30 17.87 16.82
C TYR A 437 12.77 16.50 16.35
N LEU A 438 12.61 15.45 17.17
CA LEU A 438 12.98 14.09 16.81
C LEU A 438 12.26 13.63 15.55
N PHE A 439 10.95 13.81 15.46
CA PHE A 439 10.15 13.43 14.30
C PHE A 439 10.57 14.18 13.03
N GLY A 440 10.83 15.48 13.15
CA GLY A 440 11.30 16.30 12.02
C GLY A 440 12.65 15.85 11.49
N VAL A 441 13.64 15.60 12.36
CA VAL A 441 14.97 15.12 11.98
C VAL A 441 14.89 13.73 11.35
N CYS A 442 14.15 12.79 11.94
CA CYS A 442 13.97 11.45 11.37
C CYS A 442 13.32 11.50 9.98
N ALA A 443 12.38 12.41 9.77
CA ALA A 443 11.75 12.62 8.48
C ALA A 443 12.74 13.12 7.41
N LEU A 444 13.63 14.07 7.76
CA LEU A 444 14.68 14.55 6.86
C LEU A 444 15.69 13.46 6.52
N LEU A 445 16.11 12.66 7.51
CA LEU A 445 16.98 11.50 7.27
C LEU A 445 16.30 10.47 6.36
N GLY A 446 15.00 10.23 6.56
CA GLY A 446 14.18 9.38 5.69
C GLY A 446 14.09 9.92 4.26
N ALA A 447 13.98 11.23 4.07
CA ALA A 447 14.01 11.86 2.76
C ALA A 447 15.34 11.64 2.04
N ALA A 448 16.46 11.83 2.76
CA ALA A 448 17.80 11.55 2.25
C ALA A 448 17.95 10.06 1.90
N TYR A 449 17.49 9.16 2.78
CA TYR A 449 17.48 7.73 2.50
C TYR A 449 16.71 7.39 1.21
N CYS A 450 15.51 7.93 1.03
CA CYS A 450 14.72 7.73 -0.18
C CYS A 450 15.44 8.24 -1.43
N LEU A 451 16.13 9.38 -1.31
CA LEU A 451 16.86 9.99 -2.43
C LEU A 451 18.07 9.15 -2.87
N PHE A 452 18.79 8.51 -1.95
CA PHE A 452 20.02 7.80 -2.30
C PHE A 452 19.81 6.30 -2.54
N PHE A 453 18.96 5.65 -1.75
CA PHE A 453 18.87 4.18 -1.71
C PHE A 453 17.63 3.59 -2.36
N LEU A 454 16.50 4.33 -2.42
CA LEU A 454 15.25 3.76 -2.93
C LEU A 454 15.34 3.50 -4.44
N PRO A 455 14.96 2.29 -4.93
CA PRO A 455 14.93 1.99 -6.35
C PRO A 455 13.75 2.69 -7.04
N GLU A 456 13.92 3.03 -8.31
CA GLU A 456 12.82 3.54 -9.13
C GLU A 456 12.03 2.38 -9.73
N THR A 457 10.74 2.31 -9.41
CA THR A 457 9.84 1.25 -9.86
C THR A 457 8.83 1.71 -10.91
N LYS A 458 8.68 3.02 -11.13
CA LYS A 458 7.70 3.56 -12.07
C LYS A 458 7.95 3.11 -13.50
N GLY A 459 6.92 2.56 -14.14
CA GLY A 459 6.94 2.17 -15.56
C GLY A 459 7.77 0.91 -15.85
N LYS A 460 8.24 0.20 -14.82
CA LYS A 460 8.99 -1.04 -14.97
C LYS A 460 8.10 -2.25 -14.73
N THR A 461 8.32 -3.29 -15.51
CA THR A 461 7.71 -4.59 -15.27
C THR A 461 8.31 -5.23 -14.01
N LEU A 462 7.60 -6.17 -13.39
CA LEU A 462 8.09 -6.87 -12.20
C LEU A 462 9.40 -7.60 -12.45
N ASN A 463 9.58 -8.16 -13.65
CA ASN A 463 10.81 -8.85 -14.07
C ASN A 463 11.99 -7.87 -14.21
N GLU A 464 11.77 -6.69 -14.75
CA GLU A 464 12.81 -5.64 -14.85
C GLU A 464 13.24 -5.12 -13.47
N ILE A 465 12.30 -4.99 -12.53
CA ILE A 465 12.61 -4.59 -11.16
C ILE A 465 13.49 -5.66 -10.50
N MET A 466 13.18 -6.92 -10.68
CA MET A 466 13.95 -8.03 -10.12
C MET A 466 15.36 -8.11 -10.70
N LYS A 467 15.54 -7.96 -12.00
CA LYS A 467 16.85 -7.94 -12.67
C LYS A 467 17.77 -6.86 -12.07
N GLN A 468 17.26 -5.68 -11.69
CA GLN A 468 18.06 -4.65 -11.04
C GLN A 468 18.69 -5.10 -9.71
N PHE A 469 18.11 -6.08 -9.03
CA PHE A 469 18.64 -6.62 -7.77
C PHE A 469 19.58 -7.82 -8.00
N ASP A 470 19.48 -8.50 -9.14
CA ASP A 470 20.32 -9.63 -9.50
C ASP A 470 21.60 -9.18 -10.27
N GLU A 471 21.54 -8.15 -11.11
CA GLU A 471 22.62 -7.73 -12.03
C GLU A 471 23.83 -7.04 -11.39
N LYS A 472 23.92 -6.89 -10.06
CA LYS A 472 25.10 -6.27 -9.42
C LYS A 472 26.17 -7.27 -8.96
N LYS A 473 26.47 -8.33 -9.73
CA LYS A 473 27.55 -9.26 -9.38
C LYS A 473 28.41 -9.78 -10.52
N ASP A 474 28.45 -9.22 -11.69
CA ASP A 474 29.44 -9.61 -12.71
C ASP A 474 29.99 -8.39 -13.48
N VAL A 475 30.52 -7.43 -12.75
CA VAL A 475 31.57 -6.57 -13.27
C VAL A 475 32.80 -6.87 -12.41
N ASP A 476 33.41 -8.00 -12.68
CA ASP A 476 34.81 -8.22 -12.41
C ASP A 476 35.57 -7.42 -13.49
N PRO A 477 36.33 -6.37 -13.15
CA PRO A 477 37.00 -5.55 -14.15
C PRO A 477 38.10 -6.29 -14.91
N GLU A 478 38.43 -7.52 -14.53
CA GLU A 478 39.48 -8.34 -15.15
C GLU A 478 38.98 -9.44 -16.10
N ALA A 479 37.68 -9.68 -16.23
CA ALA A 479 37.14 -10.67 -17.18
C ALA A 479 36.75 -10.09 -18.55
N GLY A 480 37.17 -8.88 -18.85
CA GLY A 480 36.96 -8.19 -20.12
C GLY A 480 37.96 -8.55 -21.19
N TYR A 481 38.17 -9.82 -21.52
CA TYR A 481 38.77 -10.29 -22.79
C TYR A 481 38.68 -11.82 -22.86
N MET A 482 37.49 -12.39 -23.02
CA MET A 482 37.42 -13.66 -23.73
C MET A 482 36.96 -13.36 -25.17
N LYS A 483 37.95 -13.38 -26.04
CA LYS A 483 37.80 -13.38 -27.49
C LYS A 483 36.81 -14.49 -27.86
N GLU A 484 35.76 -14.14 -28.55
CA GLU A 484 35.03 -15.10 -29.43
C GLU A 484 36.05 -15.78 -30.32
N LYS A 485 36.19 -17.10 -30.19
CA LYS A 485 36.89 -17.89 -31.18
C LYS A 485 36.08 -17.84 -32.46
N PRO A 486 36.70 -17.50 -33.60
CA PRO A 486 36.02 -17.60 -34.88
C PRO A 486 35.69 -19.09 -35.16
N GLU A 487 34.43 -19.38 -35.43
CA GLU A 487 34.01 -20.68 -35.96
C GLU A 487 34.78 -20.98 -37.24
N SER A 488 35.50 -22.09 -37.20
CA SER A 488 36.22 -22.63 -38.35
C SER A 488 35.20 -23.02 -39.45
N LYS A 489 35.29 -22.32 -40.57
CA LYS A 489 34.73 -22.75 -41.85
C LYS A 489 35.43 -24.03 -42.31
N ASP A 490 34.88 -25.17 -41.96
CA ASP A 490 35.13 -26.44 -42.66
C ASP A 490 33.96 -27.41 -42.36
N SER A 491 32.94 -27.37 -43.20
CA SER A 491 32.02 -28.48 -43.36
C SER A 491 31.59 -28.52 -44.84
N LYS A 492 32.05 -29.57 -45.52
CA LYS A 492 31.76 -29.96 -46.88
C LYS A 492 30.25 -30.10 -47.15
N PRO A 493 29.79 -29.88 -48.39
CA PRO A 493 28.38 -29.96 -48.74
C PRO A 493 27.92 -31.42 -48.80
N VAL A 494 26.87 -31.73 -48.02
CA VAL A 494 26.15 -33.01 -48.12
C VAL A 494 25.12 -32.93 -49.21
N GLN A 495 25.27 -33.82 -50.20
CA GLN A 495 24.41 -34.04 -51.34
C GLN A 495 22.95 -34.26 -50.92
N ARG A 496 22.05 -33.50 -51.55
CA ARG A 496 20.61 -33.77 -51.59
C ARG A 496 20.36 -35.07 -52.39
N ARG A 497 19.82 -36.09 -51.72
CA ARG A 497 19.08 -37.16 -52.38
C ARG A 497 17.60 -36.80 -52.37
N HIS A 498 17.06 -36.65 -53.59
CA HIS A 498 15.64 -36.66 -53.86
C HIS A 498 15.05 -38.01 -53.47
N SER A 499 13.97 -38.06 -52.72
CA SER A 499 13.01 -39.14 -52.77
C SER A 499 11.60 -38.57 -52.78
N ALA A 500 10.86 -39.01 -53.72
CA ALA A 500 9.55 -38.58 -54.18
C ALA A 500 8.42 -39.00 -53.21
N GLY A 501 7.40 -38.15 -53.13
CA GLY A 501 6.01 -38.58 -53.28
C GLY A 501 5.35 -39.28 -52.09
N ALA A 502 4.48 -38.57 -51.39
CA ALA A 502 3.20 -39.13 -50.94
C ALA A 502 2.20 -37.98 -50.74
N THR A 503 1.38 -37.78 -51.74
CA THR A 503 0.12 -37.05 -51.67
C THR A 503 -0.86 -37.83 -50.80
N VAL A 504 -1.37 -37.20 -49.75
CA VAL A 504 -2.56 -37.69 -49.03
C VAL A 504 -3.70 -36.74 -49.32
N SER A 505 -4.65 -37.28 -50.09
CA SER A 505 -5.93 -36.69 -50.48
C SER A 505 -6.84 -36.52 -49.24
N LEU A 506 -7.39 -35.33 -49.13
CA LEU A 506 -8.54 -35.03 -48.25
C LEU A 506 -9.83 -35.53 -48.93
N GLU A 507 -10.42 -36.58 -48.43
CA GLU A 507 -11.79 -36.97 -48.73
C GLU A 507 -12.80 -36.16 -47.91
N LYS A 508 -13.65 -35.43 -48.66
CA LYS A 508 -14.94 -34.91 -48.21
C LYS A 508 -15.93 -36.06 -48.07
N LYS A 509 -16.57 -36.22 -46.93
CA LYS A 509 -17.92 -36.78 -46.76
C LYS A 509 -18.71 -35.72 -46.04
N GLY A 510 -19.76 -35.10 -46.58
CA GLY A 510 -20.95 -35.61 -47.23
C GLY A 510 -22.05 -35.76 -46.20
N GLU A 511 -22.92 -34.73 -46.15
CA GLU A 511 -24.23 -34.74 -45.46
C GLU A 511 -25.01 -36.03 -45.80
N ASP A 512 -25.74 -36.55 -44.79
CA ASP A 512 -27.18 -36.87 -44.84
C ASP A 512 -27.62 -37.61 -43.58
N ASN A 513 -28.70 -37.08 -43.00
CA ASN A 513 -29.74 -37.48 -42.05
C ASN A 513 -29.62 -36.83 -40.66
#